data_23acfa1e04e09d2a012cc023226b814c
#
_entry.id   23acfa1e04e09d2a012cc023226b814c
#
_cell.length_a   1.000
_cell.length_b   1.000
_cell.length_c   1.000
_cell.angle_alpha   90.00
_cell.angle_beta   90.00
_cell.angle_gamma   90.00
#
_symmetry.space_group_name_H-M   'P 1'
#
loop_
_entity.id
_entity.type
_entity.pdbx_description
1 polymer ?
#
loop_
_entity_poly.entity_id
_entity_poly.type
_entity_poly.pdbx_seq_one_letter_code
_entity_poly.pdbx_strand_id
1 'polypeptide(L)'
;MMELAVIGGGPAGLTAALYAARAGRSVAVFEGSGFGGQITLSPLVENYPGLGAVSGMELGDRMYAQAEAAGAELTFSGVQRIERNTDGTFLLETEDGPVSARAVIFAAGAKPRTLGLPGEEELVGRGVSYCALCDGPFFDGQDVAVAGGGNTAFEDALFLAGRCRSVTLIHRRKTFRAEEALVEQAAQRKNLTILTDTVITDLHADNGELEHLLLKNADGRETRLPISGLFVAFGRVPDTEMAAALAERDQEGYLLTNDQMETAAPGFFAAGDCRHKQVRQLTTAVSDGTLAAVSACRWLAEQ
;
A
#
# COMPACT_ATOMS: atom_id res chain seq x y z
N MET A 1 13.06 26.92 10.13
CA MET A 1 12.91 26.25 8.82
C MET A 1 13.77 25.00 8.87
N MET A 2 13.18 23.83 8.63
CA MET A 2 13.91 22.55 8.60
C MET A 2 14.57 22.31 7.24
N GLU A 3 15.56 21.42 7.18
CA GLU A 3 16.19 21.07 5.91
C GLU A 3 15.30 20.13 5.10
N LEU A 4 14.70 19.11 5.72
CA LEU A 4 13.94 18.08 5.06
C LEU A 4 12.65 17.74 5.83
N ALA A 5 11.51 17.83 5.17
CA ALA A 5 10.22 17.31 5.63
C ALA A 5 9.89 16.00 4.91
N VAL A 6 9.41 15.00 5.65
CA VAL A 6 8.91 13.74 5.11
C VAL A 6 7.41 13.66 5.40
N ILE A 7 6.59 13.40 4.39
CA ILE A 7 5.15 13.30 4.52
C ILE A 7 4.73 11.85 4.40
N GLY A 8 4.21 11.30 5.50
CA GLY A 8 3.82 9.90 5.64
C GLY A 8 4.82 9.09 6.47
N GLY A 9 4.33 8.49 7.54
CA GLY A 9 5.08 7.72 8.54
C GLY A 9 5.10 6.21 8.28
N GLY A 10 4.87 5.78 7.02
CA GLY A 10 5.02 4.39 6.62
C GLY A 10 6.48 3.96 6.41
N PRO A 11 6.74 2.71 5.96
CA PRO A 11 8.09 2.18 5.80
C PRO A 11 9.01 3.03 4.92
N ALA A 12 8.48 3.63 3.84
CA ALA A 12 9.26 4.51 2.98
C ALA A 12 9.68 5.80 3.70
N GLY A 13 8.72 6.46 4.40
CA GLY A 13 8.99 7.70 5.10
C GLY A 13 9.90 7.53 6.31
N LEU A 14 9.65 6.51 7.15
CA LEU A 14 10.52 6.20 8.29
C LEU A 14 11.95 5.83 7.86
N THR A 15 12.09 5.10 6.74
CA THR A 15 13.41 4.80 6.17
C THR A 15 14.07 6.08 5.64
N ALA A 16 13.33 6.93 4.95
CA ALA A 16 13.87 8.20 4.46
C ALA A 16 14.38 9.07 5.62
N ALA A 17 13.59 9.19 6.69
CA ALA A 17 13.97 9.95 7.88
C ALA A 17 15.22 9.36 8.57
N LEU A 18 15.29 8.04 8.73
CA LEU A 18 16.44 7.33 9.27
C LEU A 18 17.72 7.69 8.48
N TYR A 19 17.69 7.59 7.16
CA TYR A 19 18.87 7.84 6.33
C TYR A 19 19.26 9.33 6.31
N ALA A 20 18.29 10.24 6.28
CA ALA A 20 18.55 11.68 6.33
C ALA A 20 19.15 12.09 7.69
N ALA A 21 18.60 11.63 8.80
CA ALA A 21 19.12 11.89 10.14
C ALA A 21 20.55 11.33 10.29
N ARG A 22 20.82 10.11 9.82
CA ARG A 22 22.17 9.53 9.80
C ARG A 22 23.16 10.29 8.92
N ALA A 23 22.68 11.00 7.90
CA ALA A 23 23.48 11.90 7.07
C ALA A 23 23.69 13.29 7.74
N GLY A 24 23.23 13.48 8.98
CA GLY A 24 23.36 14.73 9.73
C GLY A 24 22.40 15.83 9.33
N ARG A 25 21.28 15.51 8.61
CA ARG A 25 20.28 16.49 8.21
C ARG A 25 19.20 16.66 9.27
N SER A 26 18.72 17.88 9.44
CA SER A 26 17.52 18.17 10.22
C SER A 26 16.29 17.65 9.43
N VAL A 27 15.64 16.61 9.94
CA VAL A 27 14.49 15.95 9.29
C VAL A 27 13.35 15.74 10.25
N ALA A 28 12.12 16.05 9.80
CA ALA A 28 10.90 15.72 10.50
C ALA A 28 9.97 14.91 9.60
N VAL A 29 9.29 13.91 10.19
CA VAL A 29 8.22 13.12 9.56
C VAL A 29 6.89 13.61 10.08
N PHE A 30 5.96 13.88 9.17
CA PHE A 30 4.58 14.26 9.46
C PHE A 30 3.64 13.11 9.11
N GLU A 31 2.88 12.61 10.10
CA GLU A 31 1.94 11.51 9.96
C GLU A 31 0.63 11.83 10.68
N GLY A 32 -0.51 11.69 9.98
CA GLY A 32 -1.83 12.06 10.53
C GLY A 32 -2.68 10.88 10.99
N SER A 33 -2.30 9.63 10.66
CA SER A 33 -3.15 8.46 10.94
C SER A 33 -2.51 7.47 11.91
N GLY A 34 -1.19 7.30 11.82
CA GLY A 34 -0.42 6.37 12.66
C GLY A 34 0.88 5.94 12.01
N PHE A 35 1.95 5.94 12.79
CA PHE A 35 3.26 5.50 12.32
C PHE A 35 3.27 4.00 12.00
N GLY A 36 4.08 3.61 11.01
CA GLY A 36 4.14 2.27 10.44
C GLY A 36 3.32 2.13 9.16
N GLY A 37 2.28 2.97 8.95
CA GLY A 37 1.44 2.93 7.76
C GLY A 37 0.71 1.58 7.61
N GLN A 38 0.45 1.15 6.38
CA GLN A 38 -0.37 -0.05 6.12
C GLN A 38 0.22 -1.36 6.62
N ILE A 39 1.53 -1.43 6.88
CA ILE A 39 2.12 -2.69 7.39
C ILE A 39 1.56 -3.04 8.78
N THR A 40 1.14 -2.06 9.58
CA THR A 40 0.57 -2.30 10.91
C THR A 40 -0.71 -3.12 10.89
N LEU A 41 -1.41 -3.18 9.75
CA LEU A 41 -2.61 -3.99 9.55
C LEU A 41 -2.31 -5.47 9.30
N SER A 42 -1.06 -5.82 8.99
CA SER A 42 -0.66 -7.21 8.75
C SER A 42 -0.47 -7.93 10.07
N PRO A 43 -1.20 -9.05 10.32
CA PRO A 43 -1.02 -9.80 11.57
C PRO A 43 0.36 -10.45 11.65
N LEU A 44 0.95 -10.78 10.50
CA LEU A 44 2.25 -11.45 10.41
C LEU A 44 3.01 -11.02 9.16
N VAL A 45 4.30 -10.72 9.31
CA VAL A 45 5.25 -10.39 8.24
C VAL A 45 6.39 -11.40 8.29
N GLU A 46 6.51 -12.21 7.23
CA GLU A 46 7.54 -13.24 7.10
C GLU A 46 8.47 -13.03 5.89
N ASN A 47 8.12 -12.08 5.03
CA ASN A 47 8.78 -11.84 3.75
C ASN A 47 9.73 -10.63 3.75
N TYR A 48 10.14 -10.16 4.95
CA TYR A 48 11.15 -9.11 5.06
C TYR A 48 12.53 -9.74 5.32
N PRO A 49 13.48 -9.65 4.36
CA PRO A 49 14.79 -10.31 4.49
C PRO A 49 15.56 -9.81 5.72
N GLY A 50 16.15 -10.75 6.45
CA GLY A 50 16.94 -10.44 7.63
C GLY A 50 16.13 -10.28 8.93
N LEU A 51 14.80 -10.40 8.86
CA LEU A 51 13.92 -10.38 10.02
C LEU A 51 13.13 -11.71 10.07
N GLY A 52 13.02 -12.31 11.26
CA GLY A 52 12.11 -13.44 11.47
C GLY A 52 10.64 -12.98 11.43
N ALA A 53 9.73 -13.93 11.59
CA ALA A 53 8.30 -13.65 11.67
C ALA A 53 7.98 -12.65 12.79
N VAL A 54 7.33 -11.55 12.45
CA VAL A 54 6.90 -10.49 13.39
C VAL A 54 5.53 -9.96 12.96
N SER A 55 4.78 -9.35 13.88
CA SER A 55 3.59 -8.61 13.47
C SER A 55 3.97 -7.34 12.71
N GLY A 56 3.08 -6.86 11.83
CA GLY A 56 3.29 -5.59 11.14
C GLY A 56 3.35 -4.40 12.10
N MET A 57 2.60 -4.46 13.21
CA MET A 57 2.67 -3.46 14.27
C MET A 57 4.06 -3.42 14.89
N GLU A 58 4.60 -4.57 15.33
CA GLU A 58 5.95 -4.65 15.89
C GLU A 58 7.02 -4.17 14.92
N LEU A 59 6.87 -4.48 13.62
CA LEU A 59 7.79 -3.99 12.60
C LEU A 59 7.70 -2.47 12.45
N GLY A 60 6.48 -1.90 12.43
CA GLY A 60 6.26 -0.46 12.40
C GLY A 60 6.91 0.24 13.61
N ASP A 61 6.70 -0.30 14.81
CA ASP A 61 7.28 0.22 16.04
C ASP A 61 8.82 0.19 16.02
N ARG A 62 9.41 -0.89 15.51
CA ARG A 62 10.88 -1.01 15.36
C ARG A 62 11.42 0.03 14.37
N MET A 63 10.73 0.27 13.26
CA MET A 63 11.14 1.28 12.27
C MET A 63 11.02 2.69 12.84
N TYR A 64 9.93 2.97 13.58
CA TYR A 64 9.73 4.23 14.31
C TYR A 64 10.90 4.48 15.29
N ALA A 65 11.14 3.54 16.22
CA ALA A 65 12.18 3.67 17.22
C ALA A 65 13.59 3.84 16.59
N GLN A 66 13.84 3.21 15.46
CA GLN A 66 15.11 3.31 14.75
C GLN A 66 15.31 4.70 14.13
N ALA A 67 14.26 5.29 13.53
CA ALA A 67 14.30 6.64 12.97
C ALA A 67 14.47 7.70 14.09
N GLU A 68 13.72 7.55 15.18
CA GLU A 68 13.81 8.42 16.37
C GLU A 68 15.19 8.38 17.00
N ALA A 69 15.74 7.18 17.22
CA ALA A 69 17.09 7.00 17.79
C ALA A 69 18.20 7.58 16.89
N ALA A 70 17.97 7.71 15.59
CA ALA A 70 18.88 8.36 14.66
C ALA A 70 18.78 9.90 14.71
N GLY A 71 17.80 10.46 15.42
CA GLY A 71 17.60 11.90 15.58
C GLY A 71 16.56 12.51 14.62
N ALA A 72 15.72 11.70 13.95
CA ALA A 72 14.59 12.22 13.22
C ALA A 72 13.48 12.69 14.17
N GLU A 73 12.87 13.84 13.91
CA GLU A 73 11.66 14.28 14.60
C GLU A 73 10.45 13.56 13.99
N LEU A 74 9.65 12.89 14.83
CA LEU A 74 8.47 12.13 14.42
C LEU A 74 7.23 12.81 14.98
N THR A 75 6.48 13.51 14.12
CA THR A 75 5.38 14.39 14.50
C THR A 75 4.05 13.76 14.09
N PHE A 76 3.18 13.50 15.06
CA PHE A 76 1.80 13.08 14.80
C PHE A 76 0.95 14.28 14.45
N SER A 77 1.02 14.72 13.19
CA SER A 77 0.32 15.88 12.65
C SER A 77 0.19 15.71 11.15
N GLY A 78 -1.03 15.59 10.67
CA GLY A 78 -1.32 15.41 9.24
C GLY A 78 -0.98 16.66 8.43
N VAL A 79 -0.38 16.50 7.26
CA VAL A 79 -0.20 17.58 6.28
C VAL A 79 -1.43 17.65 5.41
N GLN A 80 -2.03 18.83 5.32
CA GLN A 80 -3.25 19.08 4.55
C GLN A 80 -2.96 19.69 3.18
N ARG A 81 -1.86 20.46 3.06
CA ARG A 81 -1.47 21.17 1.84
C ARG A 81 0.03 21.37 1.76
N ILE A 82 0.56 21.36 0.56
CA ILE A 82 1.95 21.66 0.25
C ILE A 82 1.99 22.73 -0.83
N GLU A 83 2.76 23.77 -0.60
CA GLU A 83 3.04 24.83 -1.59
C GLU A 83 4.54 25.00 -1.78
N ARG A 84 4.97 25.29 -3.00
CA ARG A 84 6.34 25.69 -3.28
C ARG A 84 6.41 27.21 -3.39
N ASN A 85 7.23 27.82 -2.56
CA ASN A 85 7.46 29.25 -2.54
C ASN A 85 8.31 29.72 -3.73
N THR A 86 8.31 31.02 -4.01
CA THR A 86 9.10 31.61 -5.08
C THR A 86 10.62 31.54 -4.85
N ASP A 87 11.05 31.38 -3.59
CA ASP A 87 12.44 31.15 -3.21
C ASP A 87 12.89 29.67 -3.31
N GLY A 88 11.99 28.80 -3.73
CA GLY A 88 12.23 27.37 -3.91
C GLY A 88 12.02 26.53 -2.66
N THR A 89 11.72 27.12 -1.51
CA THR A 89 11.33 26.40 -0.28
C THR A 89 9.89 25.88 -0.37
N PHE A 90 9.52 25.01 0.57
CA PHE A 90 8.17 24.45 0.68
C PHE A 90 7.49 24.91 1.96
N LEU A 91 6.21 25.26 1.85
CA LEU A 91 5.31 25.50 2.98
C LEU A 91 4.36 24.31 3.08
N LEU A 92 4.35 23.68 4.25
CA LEU A 92 3.43 22.59 4.61
C LEU A 92 2.41 23.15 5.60
N GLU A 93 1.14 23.06 5.27
CA GLU A 93 0.04 23.34 6.20
C GLU A 93 -0.25 22.03 6.96
N THR A 94 0.13 21.98 8.22
CA THR A 94 -0.12 20.81 9.11
C THR A 94 -1.26 21.13 10.08
N GLU A 95 -1.79 20.11 10.74
CA GLU A 95 -2.83 20.25 11.77
C GLU A 95 -2.36 21.14 12.94
N ASP A 96 -1.06 21.14 13.23
CA ASP A 96 -0.46 21.96 14.30
C ASP A 96 0.01 23.36 13.82
N GLY A 97 -0.21 23.66 12.55
CA GLY A 97 0.17 24.94 11.94
C GLY A 97 1.19 24.82 10.81
N PRO A 98 1.58 25.95 10.20
CA PRO A 98 2.43 25.93 9.02
C PRO A 98 3.89 25.63 9.37
N VAL A 99 4.53 24.81 8.54
CA VAL A 99 5.94 24.42 8.65
C VAL A 99 6.65 24.69 7.33
N SER A 100 7.88 25.24 7.39
CA SER A 100 8.69 25.48 6.20
C SER A 100 9.87 24.52 6.12
N ALA A 101 10.12 23.96 4.91
CA ALA A 101 11.20 23.04 4.63
C ALA A 101 11.94 23.43 3.34
N ARG A 102 13.25 23.10 3.26
CA ARG A 102 14.04 23.30 2.04
C ARG A 102 13.79 22.21 1.01
N ALA A 103 13.55 20.97 1.46
CA ALA A 103 13.20 19.83 0.60
C ALA A 103 12.07 19.03 1.23
N VAL A 104 11.35 18.26 0.39
CA VAL A 104 10.24 17.40 0.80
C VAL A 104 10.39 16.03 0.18
N ILE A 105 10.19 14.97 0.99
CA ILE A 105 9.97 13.59 0.53
C ILE A 105 8.51 13.23 0.77
N PHE A 106 7.77 13.00 -0.30
CA PHE A 106 6.37 12.60 -0.27
C PHE A 106 6.27 11.08 -0.23
N ALA A 107 5.77 10.52 0.86
CA ALA A 107 5.70 9.08 1.13
C ALA A 107 4.32 8.65 1.67
N ALA A 108 3.23 9.30 1.19
CA ALA A 108 1.86 9.09 1.68
C ALA A 108 1.24 7.72 1.32
N GLY A 109 1.94 6.92 0.51
CA GLY A 109 1.53 5.57 0.17
C GLY A 109 0.33 5.48 -0.78
N ALA A 110 -0.37 4.33 -0.76
CA ALA A 110 -1.55 4.06 -1.55
C ALA A 110 -2.51 3.15 -0.77
N LYS A 111 -3.80 3.48 -0.76
CA LYS A 111 -4.83 2.71 -0.04
C LYS A 111 -5.43 1.64 -0.95
N PRO A 112 -5.78 0.44 -0.46
CA PRO A 112 -6.52 -0.53 -1.24
C PRO A 112 -7.92 -0.02 -1.56
N ARG A 113 -8.46 -0.42 -2.71
CA ARG A 113 -9.90 -0.27 -2.99
C ARG A 113 -10.64 -1.40 -2.29
N THR A 114 -11.61 -1.05 -1.47
CA THR A 114 -12.41 -1.98 -0.68
C THR A 114 -13.65 -2.46 -1.44
N LEU A 115 -14.33 -3.49 -0.91
CA LEU A 115 -15.67 -3.88 -1.35
C LEU A 115 -16.70 -2.82 -0.93
N GLY A 116 -16.47 -2.14 0.19
CA GLY A 116 -17.39 -1.21 0.82
C GLY A 116 -18.54 -1.90 1.57
N LEU A 117 -18.32 -3.13 2.02
CA LEU A 117 -19.29 -3.89 2.77
C LEU A 117 -19.13 -3.69 4.27
N PRO A 118 -20.24 -3.70 5.05
CA PRO A 118 -20.15 -3.69 6.51
C PRO A 118 -19.29 -4.83 7.03
N GLY A 119 -18.46 -4.56 8.05
CA GLY A 119 -17.59 -5.57 8.67
C GLY A 119 -16.31 -5.90 7.89
N GLU A 120 -16.09 -5.30 6.71
CA GLU A 120 -14.89 -5.57 5.91
C GLU A 120 -13.60 -5.17 6.66
N GLU A 121 -13.60 -4.00 7.31
CA GLU A 121 -12.42 -3.50 8.02
C GLU A 121 -12.04 -4.36 9.22
N GLU A 122 -13.03 -4.85 9.97
CA GLU A 122 -12.81 -5.72 11.13
C GLU A 122 -12.26 -7.09 10.76
N LEU A 123 -12.49 -7.52 9.51
CA LEU A 123 -12.03 -8.78 8.97
C LEU A 123 -10.66 -8.71 8.27
N VAL A 124 -10.07 -7.51 8.14
CA VAL A 124 -8.71 -7.38 7.60
C VAL A 124 -7.72 -8.10 8.52
N GLY A 125 -6.93 -9.03 7.94
CA GLY A 125 -6.04 -9.93 8.69
C GLY A 125 -6.76 -11.07 9.44
N ARG A 126 -8.09 -11.17 9.30
CA ARG A 126 -8.94 -12.22 9.89
C ARG A 126 -9.80 -12.93 8.82
N GLY A 127 -9.21 -13.10 7.64
CA GLY A 127 -9.85 -13.70 6.48
C GLY A 127 -10.01 -12.75 5.30
N VAL A 128 -9.98 -11.42 5.46
CA VAL A 128 -9.93 -10.47 4.36
C VAL A 128 -8.51 -9.96 4.18
N SER A 129 -8.02 -9.95 2.94
CA SER A 129 -6.70 -9.47 2.54
C SER A 129 -6.75 -8.65 1.25
N TYR A 130 -5.79 -7.75 1.08
CA TYR A 130 -5.57 -6.96 -0.14
C TYR A 130 -4.23 -7.30 -0.82
N CYS A 131 -3.56 -8.38 -0.40
CA CYS A 131 -2.26 -8.78 -0.92
C CYS A 131 -2.11 -10.32 -0.90
N ALA A 132 -2.37 -10.98 -2.02
CA ALA A 132 -2.20 -12.43 -2.12
C ALA A 132 -0.75 -12.88 -1.90
N LEU A 133 0.21 -12.11 -2.40
CA LEU A 133 1.64 -12.41 -2.22
C LEU A 133 2.08 -12.32 -0.76
N CYS A 134 1.46 -11.42 0.04
CA CYS A 134 1.78 -11.24 1.45
C CYS A 134 1.15 -12.33 2.31
N ASP A 135 -0.16 -12.51 2.18
CA ASP A 135 -0.99 -13.28 3.11
C ASP A 135 -1.40 -14.66 2.57
N GLY A 136 -1.22 -14.91 1.27
CA GLY A 136 -1.55 -16.20 0.64
C GLY A 136 -0.96 -17.43 1.36
N PRO A 137 0.30 -17.38 1.84
CA PRO A 137 0.88 -18.50 2.61
C PRO A 137 0.09 -18.91 3.85
N PHE A 138 -0.65 -18.01 4.49
CA PHE A 138 -1.47 -18.32 5.67
C PHE A 138 -2.72 -19.16 5.34
N PHE A 139 -3.06 -19.24 4.06
CA PHE A 139 -4.22 -20.00 3.55
C PHE A 139 -3.84 -21.29 2.82
N ASP A 140 -2.62 -21.82 3.04
CA ASP A 140 -2.15 -23.06 2.44
C ASP A 140 -3.14 -24.21 2.71
N GLY A 141 -3.60 -24.88 1.64
CA GLY A 141 -4.54 -25.98 1.72
C GLY A 141 -5.99 -25.61 2.09
N GLN A 142 -6.32 -24.32 2.20
CA GLN A 142 -7.66 -23.82 2.52
C GLN A 142 -8.43 -23.41 1.25
N ASP A 143 -9.73 -23.15 1.39
CA ASP A 143 -10.57 -22.60 0.32
C ASP A 143 -10.59 -21.09 0.43
N VAL A 144 -10.30 -20.40 -0.68
CA VAL A 144 -10.23 -18.95 -0.73
C VAL A 144 -10.99 -18.38 -1.92
N ALA A 145 -11.32 -17.10 -1.84
CA ALA A 145 -11.88 -16.36 -2.95
C ALA A 145 -10.99 -15.16 -3.34
N VAL A 146 -11.05 -14.77 -4.61
CA VAL A 146 -10.45 -13.53 -5.14
C VAL A 146 -11.56 -12.69 -5.76
N ALA A 147 -11.70 -11.46 -5.30
CA ALA A 147 -12.64 -10.50 -5.88
C ALA A 147 -11.92 -9.57 -6.85
N GLY A 148 -12.26 -9.63 -8.14
CA GLY A 148 -11.63 -8.77 -9.15
C GLY A 148 -11.83 -9.25 -10.58
N GLY A 149 -11.19 -8.57 -11.55
CA GLY A 149 -11.30 -8.94 -12.98
C GLY A 149 -10.28 -8.20 -13.86
N GLY A 150 -9.22 -7.67 -13.26
CA GLY A 150 -8.02 -7.16 -13.94
C GLY A 150 -6.85 -8.13 -13.82
N ASN A 151 -5.69 -7.80 -14.39
CA ASN A 151 -4.49 -8.63 -14.33
C ASN A 151 -4.17 -9.09 -12.91
N THR A 152 -4.11 -8.16 -11.95
CA THR A 152 -3.82 -8.48 -10.54
C THR A 152 -4.73 -9.57 -9.97
N ALA A 153 -6.06 -9.53 -10.27
CA ALA A 153 -6.98 -10.55 -9.76
C ALA A 153 -6.70 -11.95 -10.32
N PHE A 154 -6.29 -12.04 -11.58
CA PHE A 154 -5.92 -13.31 -12.21
C PHE A 154 -4.55 -13.79 -11.75
N GLU A 155 -3.58 -12.89 -11.61
CA GLU A 155 -2.25 -13.20 -11.05
C GLU A 155 -2.36 -13.72 -9.62
N ASP A 156 -3.14 -13.02 -8.77
CA ASP A 156 -3.42 -13.44 -7.40
C ASP A 156 -4.14 -14.81 -7.35
N ALA A 157 -5.16 -15.01 -8.20
CA ALA A 157 -5.88 -16.29 -8.26
C ALA A 157 -4.98 -17.44 -8.72
N LEU A 158 -4.10 -17.22 -9.69
CA LEU A 158 -3.12 -18.19 -10.17
C LEU A 158 -2.07 -18.53 -9.11
N PHE A 159 -1.58 -17.51 -8.38
CA PHE A 159 -0.65 -17.69 -7.27
C PHE A 159 -1.29 -18.51 -6.15
N LEU A 160 -2.50 -18.15 -5.73
CA LEU A 160 -3.25 -18.88 -4.68
C LEU A 160 -3.64 -20.30 -5.11
N ALA A 161 -3.95 -20.52 -6.40
CA ALA A 161 -4.23 -21.86 -6.91
C ALA A 161 -3.02 -22.82 -6.83
N GLY A 162 -1.80 -22.28 -6.72
CA GLY A 162 -0.60 -23.08 -6.46
C GLY A 162 -0.43 -23.52 -5.00
N ARG A 163 -1.23 -23.00 -4.07
CA ARG A 163 -1.08 -23.17 -2.63
C ARG A 163 -2.37 -23.65 -1.94
N CYS A 164 -3.49 -23.07 -2.30
CA CYS A 164 -4.78 -23.31 -1.67
C CYS A 164 -5.47 -24.57 -2.23
N ARG A 165 -6.38 -25.13 -1.45
CA ARG A 165 -7.20 -26.29 -1.86
C ARG A 165 -8.09 -25.95 -3.04
N SER A 166 -8.80 -24.82 -2.95
CA SER A 166 -9.59 -24.28 -4.04
C SER A 166 -9.55 -22.76 -4.04
N VAL A 167 -9.69 -22.15 -5.22
CA VAL A 167 -9.79 -20.72 -5.42
C VAL A 167 -11.04 -20.39 -6.21
N THR A 168 -11.84 -19.43 -5.74
CA THR A 168 -13.00 -18.91 -6.47
C THR A 168 -12.75 -17.45 -6.86
N LEU A 169 -12.55 -17.18 -8.16
CA LEU A 169 -12.46 -15.82 -8.66
C LEU A 169 -13.85 -15.29 -8.94
N ILE A 170 -14.22 -14.17 -8.31
CA ILE A 170 -15.55 -13.56 -8.37
C ILE A 170 -15.47 -12.25 -9.13
N HIS A 171 -16.23 -12.13 -10.23
CA HIS A 171 -16.26 -10.94 -11.05
C HIS A 171 -17.68 -10.49 -11.37
N ARG A 172 -17.94 -9.17 -11.23
CA ARG A 172 -19.27 -8.56 -11.40
C ARG A 172 -19.76 -8.43 -12.85
N ARG A 173 -18.93 -8.71 -13.84
CA ARG A 173 -19.23 -8.59 -15.28
C ARG A 173 -18.94 -9.89 -16.02
N LYS A 174 -19.45 -10.02 -17.26
CA LYS A 174 -19.13 -11.14 -18.16
C LYS A 174 -17.71 -11.08 -18.71
N THR A 175 -17.19 -9.86 -18.93
CA THR A 175 -15.91 -9.62 -19.58
C THR A 175 -14.87 -9.13 -18.59
N PHE A 176 -13.65 -9.60 -18.73
CA PHE A 176 -12.51 -9.20 -17.91
C PHE A 176 -11.74 -8.04 -18.56
N ARG A 177 -10.98 -7.32 -17.73
CA ARG A 177 -9.97 -6.35 -18.18
C ARG A 177 -8.58 -6.96 -18.19
N ALA A 178 -8.45 -8.20 -17.70
CA ALA A 178 -7.21 -8.94 -17.70
C ALA A 178 -6.81 -9.36 -19.12
N GLU A 179 -5.51 -9.56 -19.29
CA GLU A 179 -4.93 -10.13 -20.52
C GLU A 179 -5.48 -11.54 -20.76
N GLU A 180 -5.78 -11.85 -22.02
CA GLU A 180 -6.36 -13.13 -22.43
C GLU A 180 -5.52 -14.32 -21.98
N ALA A 181 -4.20 -14.20 -22.04
CA ALA A 181 -3.28 -15.24 -21.57
C ALA A 181 -3.44 -15.61 -20.08
N LEU A 182 -3.70 -14.63 -19.23
CA LEU A 182 -3.95 -14.87 -17.79
C LEU A 182 -5.31 -15.55 -17.57
N VAL A 183 -6.32 -15.14 -18.33
CA VAL A 183 -7.67 -15.73 -18.27
C VAL A 183 -7.62 -17.19 -18.71
N GLU A 184 -6.90 -17.52 -19.82
CA GLU A 184 -6.72 -18.88 -20.31
C GLU A 184 -5.96 -19.76 -19.31
N GLN A 185 -4.90 -19.24 -18.70
CA GLN A 185 -4.13 -19.96 -17.68
C GLN A 185 -5.01 -20.28 -16.45
N ALA A 186 -5.82 -19.31 -16.01
CA ALA A 186 -6.74 -19.52 -14.88
C ALA A 186 -7.82 -20.58 -15.22
N ALA A 187 -8.38 -20.55 -16.43
CA ALA A 187 -9.37 -21.52 -16.88
C ALA A 187 -8.84 -22.96 -16.96
N GLN A 188 -7.53 -23.13 -17.13
CA GLN A 188 -6.87 -24.47 -17.17
C GLN A 188 -6.60 -25.03 -15.76
N ARG A 189 -6.69 -24.24 -14.69
CA ARG A 189 -6.45 -24.70 -13.33
C ARG A 189 -7.64 -25.49 -12.79
N LYS A 190 -7.43 -26.75 -12.38
CA LYS A 190 -8.50 -27.65 -11.90
C LYS A 190 -9.15 -27.20 -10.59
N ASN A 191 -8.39 -26.49 -9.75
CA ASN A 191 -8.83 -26.00 -8.45
C ASN A 191 -9.17 -24.50 -8.45
N LEU A 192 -9.33 -23.87 -9.64
CA LEU A 192 -9.74 -22.49 -9.78
C LEU A 192 -11.08 -22.42 -10.52
N THR A 193 -12.09 -21.84 -9.88
CA THR A 193 -13.43 -21.61 -10.43
C THR A 193 -13.61 -20.13 -10.69
N ILE A 194 -14.14 -19.75 -11.86
CA ILE A 194 -14.41 -18.36 -12.22
C ILE A 194 -15.92 -18.14 -12.21
N LEU A 195 -16.40 -17.22 -11.38
CA LEU A 195 -17.79 -16.78 -11.31
C LEU A 195 -17.93 -15.38 -11.92
N THR A 196 -18.52 -15.29 -13.10
CA THR A 196 -18.88 -14.02 -13.74
C THR A 196 -20.27 -13.58 -13.35
N ASP A 197 -20.62 -12.32 -13.64
CA ASP A 197 -21.93 -11.70 -13.35
C ASP A 197 -22.35 -11.92 -11.88
N THR A 198 -21.37 -11.96 -10.98
CA THR A 198 -21.56 -12.30 -9.57
C THR A 198 -20.92 -11.21 -8.68
N VAL A 199 -21.66 -10.77 -7.69
CA VAL A 199 -21.19 -9.81 -6.68
C VAL A 199 -21.21 -10.42 -5.31
N ILE A 200 -20.28 -10.00 -4.45
CA ILE A 200 -20.30 -10.29 -3.01
C ILE A 200 -21.25 -9.27 -2.39
N THR A 201 -22.23 -9.74 -1.65
CA THR A 201 -23.23 -8.91 -1.00
C THR A 201 -23.07 -8.82 0.51
N ASP A 202 -22.39 -9.81 1.10
CA ASP A 202 -22.16 -9.82 2.53
C ASP A 202 -20.95 -10.71 2.92
N LEU A 203 -20.34 -10.38 4.07
CA LEU A 203 -19.21 -11.09 4.69
C LEU A 203 -19.69 -11.65 6.04
N HIS A 204 -19.70 -12.95 6.17
CA HIS A 204 -20.07 -13.61 7.42
C HIS A 204 -18.85 -14.09 8.19
N ALA A 205 -18.77 -13.67 9.45
CA ALA A 205 -17.74 -14.07 10.39
C ALA A 205 -18.31 -15.01 11.47
N ASP A 206 -17.51 -16.01 11.87
CA ASP A 206 -17.71 -16.78 13.08
C ASP A 206 -16.49 -16.59 13.99
N ASN A 207 -16.73 -16.28 15.27
CA ASN A 207 -15.69 -15.98 16.27
C ASN A 207 -14.67 -14.91 15.83
N GLY A 208 -15.09 -13.96 14.96
CA GLY A 208 -14.26 -12.89 14.44
C GLY A 208 -13.37 -13.26 13.25
N GLU A 209 -13.50 -14.46 12.71
CA GLU A 209 -12.82 -14.96 11.50
C GLU A 209 -13.83 -15.12 10.36
N LEU A 210 -13.41 -14.85 9.12
CA LEU A 210 -14.26 -15.00 7.93
C LEU A 210 -14.64 -16.49 7.73
N GLU A 211 -15.94 -16.77 7.66
CA GLU A 211 -16.46 -18.13 7.50
C GLU A 211 -17.04 -18.37 6.10
N HIS A 212 -17.79 -17.40 5.56
CA HIS A 212 -18.37 -17.50 4.23
C HIS A 212 -18.75 -16.14 3.65
N LEU A 213 -18.93 -16.12 2.34
CA LEU A 213 -19.49 -14.99 1.59
C LEU A 213 -20.94 -15.28 1.20
N LEU A 214 -21.76 -14.22 1.15
CA LEU A 214 -23.00 -14.24 0.38
C LEU A 214 -22.74 -13.65 -0.99
N LEU A 215 -23.09 -14.42 -2.02
CA LEU A 215 -22.94 -14.06 -3.41
C LEU A 215 -24.31 -13.87 -4.05
N LYS A 216 -24.41 -12.90 -4.97
CA LYS A 216 -25.60 -12.70 -5.79
C LYS A 216 -25.22 -12.64 -7.25
N ASN A 217 -25.84 -13.49 -8.09
CA ASN A 217 -25.65 -13.47 -9.53
C ASN A 217 -26.61 -12.49 -10.23
N ALA A 218 -26.43 -12.31 -11.55
CA ALA A 218 -27.27 -11.41 -12.36
C ALA A 218 -28.76 -11.80 -12.37
N ASP A 219 -29.09 -13.08 -12.17
CA ASP A 219 -30.48 -13.56 -12.11
C ASP A 219 -31.13 -13.33 -10.75
N GLY A 220 -30.39 -12.70 -9.82
CA GLY A 220 -30.85 -12.43 -8.45
C GLY A 220 -30.74 -13.60 -7.49
N ARG A 221 -30.18 -14.74 -7.93
CA ARG A 221 -29.99 -15.91 -7.08
C ARG A 221 -28.88 -15.65 -6.07
N GLU A 222 -29.18 -15.91 -4.81
CA GLU A 222 -28.22 -15.85 -3.72
C GLU A 222 -27.59 -17.21 -3.45
N THR A 223 -26.29 -17.21 -3.15
CA THR A 223 -25.52 -18.44 -2.88
C THR A 223 -24.54 -18.17 -1.75
N ARG A 224 -24.45 -19.10 -0.79
CA ARG A 224 -23.42 -19.10 0.25
C ARG A 224 -22.17 -19.79 -0.30
N LEU A 225 -21.01 -19.13 -0.16
CA LEU A 225 -19.70 -19.68 -0.50
C LEU A 225 -18.85 -19.79 0.77
N PRO A 226 -18.69 -20.99 1.34
CA PRO A 226 -17.78 -21.21 2.47
C PRO A 226 -16.34 -21.00 2.03
N ILE A 227 -15.60 -20.15 2.73
CA ILE A 227 -14.18 -19.86 2.50
C ILE A 227 -13.52 -19.43 3.81
N SER A 228 -12.19 -19.60 3.89
CA SER A 228 -11.37 -19.07 4.99
C SER A 228 -10.70 -17.74 4.67
N GLY A 229 -10.58 -17.40 3.37
CA GLY A 229 -9.92 -16.17 2.95
C GLY A 229 -10.54 -15.51 1.72
N LEU A 230 -10.62 -14.20 1.74
CA LEU A 230 -11.05 -13.35 0.61
C LEU A 230 -9.94 -12.37 0.27
N PHE A 231 -9.45 -12.42 -0.95
CA PHE A 231 -8.46 -11.49 -1.49
C PHE A 231 -9.14 -10.46 -2.39
N VAL A 232 -9.12 -9.18 -1.98
CA VAL A 232 -9.78 -8.09 -2.72
C VAL A 232 -8.77 -7.46 -3.67
N ALA A 233 -8.87 -7.79 -4.96
CA ALA A 233 -7.96 -7.38 -6.03
C ALA A 233 -8.57 -6.28 -6.93
N PHE A 234 -9.06 -5.18 -6.32
CA PHE A 234 -9.66 -4.05 -7.03
C PHE A 234 -8.65 -2.96 -7.41
N GLY A 235 -7.38 -3.17 -7.06
CA GLY A 235 -6.30 -2.20 -7.20
C GLY A 235 -6.19 -1.28 -6.00
N ARG A 236 -5.28 -0.30 -6.11
CA ARG A 236 -5.01 0.69 -5.06
C ARG A 236 -5.29 2.09 -5.58
N VAL A 237 -5.48 3.03 -4.67
CA VAL A 237 -5.59 4.47 -4.95
C VAL A 237 -4.42 5.15 -4.25
N PRO A 238 -3.50 5.76 -4.99
CA PRO A 238 -2.43 6.53 -4.39
C PRO A 238 -3.00 7.81 -3.77
N ASP A 239 -2.50 8.17 -2.58
CA ASP A 239 -2.91 9.40 -1.89
C ASP A 239 -2.00 10.56 -2.34
N THR A 240 -2.22 11.07 -3.56
CA THR A 240 -1.31 12.00 -4.27
C THR A 240 -1.92 13.33 -4.64
N GLU A 241 -3.18 13.59 -4.31
CA GLU A 241 -3.85 14.84 -4.68
C GLU A 241 -3.11 16.08 -4.15
N MET A 242 -2.58 15.99 -2.94
CA MET A 242 -1.81 17.06 -2.31
C MET A 242 -0.52 17.42 -3.08
N ALA A 243 0.06 16.44 -3.80
CA ALA A 243 1.28 16.60 -4.60
C ALA A 243 1.01 17.00 -6.05
N ALA A 244 -0.24 17.13 -6.48
CA ALA A 244 -0.64 17.29 -7.87
C ALA A 244 -0.04 18.52 -8.58
N ALA A 245 0.21 19.59 -7.83
CA ALA A 245 0.84 20.81 -8.36
C ALA A 245 2.40 20.73 -8.44
N LEU A 246 3.00 19.72 -7.80
CA LEU A 246 4.45 19.58 -7.61
C LEU A 246 5.05 18.41 -8.38
N ALA A 247 4.25 17.44 -8.78
CA ALA A 247 4.71 16.24 -9.47
C ALA A 247 3.72 15.79 -10.54
N GLU A 248 4.25 15.29 -11.65
CA GLU A 248 3.44 14.64 -12.69
C GLU A 248 2.89 13.30 -12.17
N ARG A 249 1.73 12.91 -12.69
CA ARG A 249 1.05 11.67 -12.35
C ARG A 249 0.76 10.83 -13.60
N ASP A 250 0.77 9.51 -13.42
CA ASP A 250 0.25 8.61 -14.44
C ASP A 250 -1.29 8.62 -14.50
N GLN A 251 -1.85 7.80 -15.39
CA GLN A 251 -3.31 7.69 -15.57
C GLN A 251 -4.05 7.11 -14.35
N GLU A 252 -3.34 6.44 -13.46
CA GLU A 252 -3.88 5.85 -12.23
C GLU A 252 -3.68 6.76 -11.01
N GLY A 253 -3.01 7.90 -11.19
CA GLY A 253 -2.76 8.91 -10.17
C GLY A 253 -1.44 8.74 -9.41
N TYR A 254 -0.58 7.77 -9.76
CA TYR A 254 0.72 7.60 -9.13
C TYR A 254 1.72 8.65 -9.59
N LEU A 255 2.56 9.14 -8.68
CA LEU A 255 3.58 10.13 -8.96
C LEU A 255 4.68 9.57 -9.86
N LEU A 256 5.05 10.30 -10.90
CA LEU A 256 6.17 9.98 -11.77
C LEU A 256 7.48 10.50 -11.14
N THR A 257 8.48 9.63 -11.10
CA THR A 257 9.82 9.95 -10.61
C THR A 257 10.89 9.34 -11.52
N ASN A 258 12.08 9.91 -11.49
CA ASN A 258 13.26 9.23 -12.04
C ASN A 258 13.82 8.18 -11.06
N ASP A 259 14.94 7.52 -11.41
CA ASP A 259 15.59 6.50 -10.58
C ASP A 259 16.17 7.06 -9.27
N GLN A 260 16.35 8.37 -9.16
CA GLN A 260 16.78 9.10 -7.97
C GLN A 260 15.63 9.55 -7.08
N MET A 261 14.39 9.11 -7.36
CA MET A 261 13.16 9.50 -6.66
C MET A 261 12.80 10.98 -6.81
N GLU A 262 13.43 11.71 -7.75
CA GLU A 262 13.13 13.11 -8.03
C GLU A 262 11.87 13.23 -8.87
N THR A 263 11.08 14.26 -8.58
CA THR A 263 9.93 14.69 -9.39
C THR A 263 10.30 15.84 -10.31
N ALA A 264 9.32 16.37 -11.06
CA ALA A 264 9.52 17.56 -11.90
C ALA A 264 9.82 18.82 -11.08
N ALA A 265 9.43 18.90 -9.82
CA ALA A 265 9.72 20.05 -8.95
C ALA A 265 11.05 19.84 -8.21
N PRO A 266 12.07 20.69 -8.45
CA PRO A 266 13.35 20.61 -7.74
C PRO A 266 13.17 20.69 -6.21
N GLY A 267 13.79 19.76 -5.47
CA GLY A 267 13.66 19.65 -4.02
C GLY A 267 12.44 18.87 -3.55
N PHE A 268 11.58 18.39 -4.46
CA PHE A 268 10.43 17.54 -4.15
C PHE A 268 10.65 16.10 -4.66
N PHE A 269 10.67 15.14 -3.76
CA PHE A 269 10.94 13.74 -4.02
C PHE A 269 9.69 12.90 -3.68
N ALA A 270 9.53 11.72 -4.29
CA ALA A 270 8.47 10.79 -3.92
C ALA A 270 9.02 9.38 -3.68
N ALA A 271 8.51 8.69 -2.66
CA ALA A 271 8.96 7.36 -2.26
C ALA A 271 7.81 6.45 -1.84
N GLY A 272 7.98 5.15 -2.01
CA GLY A 272 6.99 4.16 -1.60
C GLY A 272 5.85 3.98 -2.59
N ASP A 273 4.70 3.56 -2.08
CA ASP A 273 3.58 3.09 -2.91
C ASP A 273 2.78 4.19 -3.59
N CYS A 274 3.02 5.47 -3.27
CA CYS A 274 2.43 6.61 -3.95
C CYS A 274 3.01 6.89 -5.33
N ARG A 275 4.19 6.32 -5.67
CA ARG A 275 4.84 6.51 -6.96
C ARG A 275 4.54 5.39 -7.97
N HIS A 276 4.71 5.72 -9.25
CA HIS A 276 4.64 4.75 -10.33
C HIS A 276 5.73 3.69 -10.19
N LYS A 277 5.34 2.42 -10.05
CA LYS A 277 6.23 1.24 -9.99
C LYS A 277 5.46 -0.05 -10.18
N GLN A 278 6.14 -1.11 -10.59
CA GLN A 278 5.52 -2.42 -10.84
C GLN A 278 5.24 -3.20 -9.53
N VAL A 279 6.17 -3.17 -8.58
CA VAL A 279 6.10 -3.98 -7.36
C VAL A 279 5.92 -3.08 -6.13
N ARG A 280 4.85 -3.32 -5.37
CA ARG A 280 4.54 -2.66 -4.10
C ARG A 280 4.69 -3.65 -2.97
N GLN A 281 5.85 -3.61 -2.34
CA GLN A 281 6.24 -4.46 -1.22
C GLN A 281 6.98 -3.62 -0.18
N LEU A 282 7.06 -4.12 1.05
CA LEU A 282 7.79 -3.48 2.13
C LEU A 282 9.25 -3.20 1.75
N THR A 283 9.93 -4.17 1.13
CA THR A 283 11.31 -4.03 0.66
C THR A 283 11.49 -2.95 -0.40
N THR A 284 10.55 -2.81 -1.34
CA THR A 284 10.60 -1.75 -2.36
C THR A 284 10.28 -0.37 -1.77
N ALA A 285 9.41 -0.29 -0.76
CA ALA A 285 9.13 0.95 -0.05
C ALA A 285 10.36 1.45 0.73
N VAL A 286 11.05 0.54 1.44
CA VAL A 286 12.32 0.82 2.15
C VAL A 286 13.40 1.26 1.17
N SER A 287 13.55 0.58 0.03
CA SER A 287 14.49 0.96 -1.03
C SER A 287 14.22 2.38 -1.55
N ASP A 288 12.96 2.69 -1.87
CA ASP A 288 12.57 4.02 -2.34
C ASP A 288 12.88 5.10 -1.29
N GLY A 289 12.56 4.85 -0.01
CA GLY A 289 12.87 5.77 1.09
C GLY A 289 14.36 6.05 1.23
N THR A 290 15.19 5.01 1.09
CA THR A 290 16.67 5.15 1.09
C THR A 290 17.14 6.04 -0.07
N LEU A 291 16.68 5.75 -1.30
CA LEU A 291 17.07 6.49 -2.49
C LEU A 291 16.62 7.95 -2.42
N ALA A 292 15.38 8.21 -1.99
CA ALA A 292 14.85 9.56 -1.84
C ALA A 292 15.67 10.37 -0.82
N ALA A 293 16.01 9.77 0.33
CA ALA A 293 16.81 10.44 1.35
C ALA A 293 18.22 10.79 0.85
N VAL A 294 18.90 9.85 0.18
CA VAL A 294 20.23 10.07 -0.38
C VAL A 294 20.20 11.20 -1.42
N SER A 295 19.20 11.19 -2.30
CA SER A 295 19.02 12.21 -3.34
C SER A 295 18.69 13.58 -2.73
N ALA A 296 17.77 13.63 -1.75
CA ALA A 296 17.43 14.86 -1.05
C ALA A 296 18.64 15.45 -0.30
N CYS A 297 19.44 14.61 0.38
CA CYS A 297 20.66 15.06 1.07
C CYS A 297 21.70 15.61 0.11
N ARG A 298 21.85 15.00 -1.08
CA ARG A 298 22.74 15.50 -2.13
C ARG A 298 22.25 16.85 -2.64
N TRP A 299 20.98 16.94 -3.01
CA TRP A 299 20.37 18.18 -3.48
C TRP A 299 20.53 19.32 -2.47
N LEU A 300 20.28 19.04 -1.17
CA LEU A 300 20.46 20.02 -0.08
C LEU A 300 21.92 20.49 0.10
N ALA A 301 22.90 19.68 -0.27
CA ALA A 301 24.31 20.04 -0.18
C ALA A 301 24.78 20.93 -1.35
N GLU A 302 24.04 20.93 -2.45
CA GLU A 302 24.33 21.72 -3.66
C GLU A 302 23.63 23.09 -3.65
N GLN A 303 22.73 23.36 -2.67
CA GLN A 303 22.02 24.61 -2.46
C GLN A 303 22.75 25.51 -1.44
#